data_8e612dad24230baf285a2496d0d0ead5
#
_entry.id   8e612dad24230baf285a2496d0d0ead5
#
_cell.length_a   1.000
_cell.length_b   1.000
_cell.length_c   1.000
_cell.angle_alpha   90.00
_cell.angle_beta   90.00
_cell.angle_gamma   90.00
#
_symmetry.space_group_name_H-M   'P 1'
#
loop_
_entity.id
_entity.type
_entity.pdbx_description
1 polymer ?
#
loop_
_entity_poly.entity_id
_entity_poly.type
_entity_poly.pdbx_seq_one_letter_code
_entity_poly.pdbx_strand_id
1 'polypeptide(L)'
;MLSLLALHSRAQQRPYYTQYILNNYIINPAVAGIENYWDVKASHRIQWVGLPDAPVTTYISLHGPLRKSDYERTTATSVRPNGSNPRGEAYWRDYTAPDPHHGIGFTMLNDRTGPLNRFAAYGTYAYHLPLSTKTTLSAGFSAGITNMSLDASKLNFGGTQLDPAVAGSGLINTIKPDLSAGLWLYSANYFVGLAVQQIIPQQIAFSDNTVYLENGKLIPHIFFSAGYRLQLGDDFSVLPSALIRYINPLPLGFDVNAKFQYQDLCWLGASYRYQDGFAAMAGINLNRSINIGYSYDLQTSTLNTVSRGTHEIMIGFLLGNRYGDWCPRNLW
;
A
#
# COMPACT_ATOMS: atom_id res chain seq x y z
N MET A 1 44.68 15.87 0.40
CA MET A 1 44.18 14.50 0.52
C MET A 1 42.65 14.60 0.68
N LEU A 2 41.92 14.64 -0.43
CA LEU A 2 40.43 14.65 -0.39
C LEU A 2 39.99 13.19 -0.39
N SER A 3 39.50 12.70 0.76
CA SER A 3 38.86 11.40 0.87
C SER A 3 37.51 11.49 0.13
N LEU A 4 37.43 10.91 -1.06
CA LEU A 4 36.16 10.65 -1.74
C LEU A 4 35.38 9.64 -0.87
N LEU A 5 34.42 10.16 -0.11
CA LEU A 5 33.34 9.34 0.45
C LEU A 5 32.52 8.80 -0.72
N ALA A 6 32.83 7.60 -1.14
CA ALA A 6 31.97 6.85 -2.05
C ALA A 6 30.64 6.61 -1.35
N LEU A 7 29.67 7.47 -1.61
CA LEU A 7 28.27 7.24 -1.26
C LEU A 7 27.83 6.02 -2.06
N HIS A 8 27.73 4.89 -1.38
CA HIS A 8 27.08 3.70 -1.96
C HIS A 8 25.60 4.03 -2.16
N SER A 9 25.27 4.57 -3.33
CA SER A 9 23.88 4.75 -3.74
C SER A 9 23.24 3.38 -3.96
N ARG A 10 22.54 2.88 -2.95
CA ARG A 10 21.77 1.64 -3.02
C ARG A 10 20.34 2.00 -3.40
N ALA A 11 20.12 2.24 -4.69
CA ALA A 11 18.86 2.73 -5.21
C ALA A 11 18.08 1.61 -5.88
N GLN A 12 17.24 0.90 -5.15
CA GLN A 12 16.10 0.17 -5.73
C GLN A 12 15.07 -0.14 -4.64
N GLN A 13 14.34 0.89 -4.19
CA GLN A 13 13.25 0.73 -3.26
C GLN A 13 11.92 0.64 -4.03
N ARG A 14 10.97 -0.15 -3.53
CA ARG A 14 9.58 -0.01 -3.93
C ARG A 14 9.09 1.39 -3.55
N PRO A 15 8.13 1.96 -4.33
CA PRO A 15 7.55 3.24 -3.96
C PRO A 15 6.91 3.16 -2.58
N TYR A 16 7.05 4.22 -1.80
CA TYR A 16 6.36 4.39 -0.54
C TYR A 16 4.94 4.89 -0.80
N TYR A 17 3.97 4.29 -0.14
CA TYR A 17 2.57 4.71 -0.19
C TYR A 17 2.23 5.34 1.16
N THR A 18 1.83 6.59 1.20
CA THR A 18 1.42 7.23 2.45
C THR A 18 0.01 6.79 2.84
N GLN A 19 -0.85 6.62 1.85
CA GLN A 19 -2.22 6.19 2.07
C GLN A 19 -2.40 4.66 2.18
N TYR A 20 -1.33 3.90 2.49
CA TYR A 20 -1.47 2.47 2.77
C TYR A 20 -2.44 2.19 3.93
N ILE A 21 -2.61 3.13 4.87
CA ILE A 21 -3.59 3.02 5.95
C ILE A 21 -5.04 2.94 5.47
N LEU A 22 -5.31 3.33 4.23
CA LEU A 22 -6.60 3.18 3.56
C LEU A 22 -6.62 2.00 2.59
N ASN A 23 -5.47 1.44 2.29
CA ASN A 23 -5.33 0.33 1.35
C ASN A 23 -4.23 -0.63 1.78
N ASN A 24 -4.44 -1.32 2.91
CA ASN A 24 -3.49 -2.32 3.39
C ASN A 24 -3.28 -3.48 2.41
N TYR A 25 -4.21 -3.69 1.49
CA TYR A 25 -4.09 -4.71 0.45
C TYR A 25 -2.84 -4.51 -0.45
N ILE A 26 -2.41 -3.26 -0.69
CA ILE A 26 -1.19 -2.99 -1.49
C ILE A 26 0.08 -3.51 -0.81
N ILE A 27 0.06 -3.64 0.53
CA ILE A 27 1.18 -4.12 1.34
C ILE A 27 1.05 -5.60 1.63
N ASN A 28 -0.16 -6.08 1.95
CA ASN A 28 -0.39 -7.45 2.41
C ASN A 28 -1.48 -8.16 1.60
N PRO A 29 -1.14 -9.21 0.84
CA PRO A 29 -2.11 -9.93 0.01
C PRO A 29 -3.20 -10.65 0.84
N ALA A 30 -2.97 -10.93 2.12
CA ALA A 30 -3.96 -11.56 2.99
C ALA A 30 -5.17 -10.67 3.31
N VAL A 31 -5.11 -9.38 2.96
CA VAL A 31 -6.24 -8.44 3.10
C VAL A 31 -7.30 -8.63 2.00
N ALA A 32 -6.96 -9.29 0.89
CA ALA A 32 -7.88 -9.47 -0.22
C ALA A 32 -9.17 -10.19 0.23
N GLY A 33 -10.34 -9.57 -0.02
CA GLY A 33 -11.64 -10.14 0.31
C GLY A 33 -12.09 -10.00 1.77
N ILE A 34 -11.39 -9.20 2.57
CA ILE A 34 -11.75 -8.94 3.97
C ILE A 34 -13.14 -8.29 4.11
N GLU A 35 -13.50 -7.46 3.15
CA GLU A 35 -14.76 -6.70 3.13
C GLU A 35 -15.91 -7.51 2.56
N ASN A 36 -17.16 -7.03 2.72
CA ASN A 36 -18.36 -7.60 2.11
C ASN A 36 -18.68 -7.05 0.71
N TYR A 37 -17.78 -6.28 0.16
CA TYR A 37 -17.95 -5.62 -1.14
C TYR A 37 -16.65 -5.70 -1.94
N TRP A 38 -16.73 -5.38 -3.21
CA TRP A 38 -15.55 -5.21 -4.04
C TRP A 38 -14.97 -3.82 -3.81
N ASP A 39 -13.74 -3.78 -3.35
CA ASP A 39 -13.00 -2.55 -3.07
C ASP A 39 -12.06 -2.25 -4.24
N VAL A 40 -12.37 -1.18 -4.97
CA VAL A 40 -11.55 -0.68 -6.08
C VAL A 40 -10.91 0.61 -5.62
N LYS A 41 -9.59 0.69 -5.64
CA LYS A 41 -8.86 1.92 -5.30
C LYS A 41 -7.90 2.31 -6.42
N ALA A 42 -7.92 3.58 -6.76
CA ALA A 42 -6.94 4.20 -7.64
C ALA A 42 -6.20 5.29 -6.88
N SER A 43 -4.88 5.30 -6.95
CA SER A 43 -4.04 6.31 -6.32
C SER A 43 -3.04 6.88 -7.31
N HIS A 44 -2.78 8.17 -7.16
CA HIS A 44 -1.76 8.90 -7.89
C HIS A 44 -0.93 9.72 -6.92
N ARG A 45 0.38 9.47 -6.92
CA ARG A 45 1.36 10.07 -6.03
C ARG A 45 2.45 10.77 -6.83
N ILE A 46 2.67 12.04 -6.54
CA ILE A 46 3.76 12.85 -7.09
C ILE A 46 4.70 13.18 -5.93
N GLN A 47 5.90 12.60 -5.95
CA GLN A 47 6.89 12.83 -4.91
C GLN A 47 7.75 14.03 -5.26
N TRP A 48 8.22 14.76 -4.24
CA TRP A 48 9.22 15.85 -4.34
C TRP A 48 8.87 16.88 -5.42
N VAL A 49 7.66 17.41 -5.36
CA VAL A 49 7.16 18.39 -6.34
C VAL A 49 8.14 19.55 -6.48
N GLY A 50 8.48 19.88 -7.73
CA GLY A 50 9.45 20.91 -8.08
C GLY A 50 10.82 20.39 -8.51
N LEU A 51 11.12 19.10 -8.27
CA LEU A 51 12.33 18.49 -8.80
C LEU A 51 12.09 17.93 -10.21
N PRO A 52 13.01 18.14 -11.15
CA PRO A 52 12.97 17.48 -12.46
C PRO A 52 13.00 15.96 -12.28
N ASP A 53 12.24 15.24 -13.10
CA ASP A 53 12.19 13.77 -13.11
C ASP A 53 11.87 13.11 -11.76
N ALA A 54 11.18 13.82 -10.89
CA ALA A 54 10.73 13.34 -9.58
C ALA A 54 9.84 12.09 -9.71
N PRO A 55 9.83 11.19 -8.72
CA PRO A 55 9.04 9.96 -8.78
C PRO A 55 7.55 10.23 -8.87
N VAL A 56 6.89 9.53 -9.81
CA VAL A 56 5.43 9.53 -9.97
C VAL A 56 4.95 8.10 -9.93
N THR A 57 4.11 7.79 -8.95
CA THR A 57 3.55 6.45 -8.75
C THR A 57 2.05 6.49 -8.96
N THR A 58 1.54 5.61 -9.81
CA THR A 58 0.11 5.39 -10.00
C THR A 58 -0.20 3.93 -9.80
N TYR A 59 -1.22 3.62 -9.01
CA TYR A 59 -1.69 2.24 -8.88
C TYR A 59 -3.20 2.15 -8.92
N ILE A 60 -3.67 0.97 -9.33
CA ILE A 60 -5.06 0.54 -9.22
C ILE A 60 -5.05 -0.80 -8.49
N SER A 61 -5.90 -0.95 -7.49
CA SER A 61 -6.13 -2.18 -6.79
C SER A 61 -7.61 -2.52 -6.80
N LEU A 62 -7.92 -3.80 -6.92
CA LEU A 62 -9.26 -4.34 -6.88
C LEU A 62 -9.23 -5.62 -6.04
N HIS A 63 -10.06 -5.74 -5.04
CA HIS A 63 -10.24 -7.00 -4.34
C HIS A 63 -11.66 -7.16 -3.80
N GLY A 64 -12.06 -8.40 -3.59
CA GLY A 64 -13.38 -8.70 -3.04
C GLY A 64 -13.51 -10.13 -2.59
N PRO A 65 -14.54 -10.44 -1.79
CA PRO A 65 -14.81 -11.79 -1.30
C PRO A 65 -15.43 -12.67 -2.37
N LEU A 66 -15.15 -13.97 -2.28
CA LEU A 66 -15.86 -15.02 -2.99
C LEU A 66 -16.62 -15.87 -1.98
N ARG A 67 -17.92 -16.12 -2.23
CA ARG A 67 -18.78 -16.99 -1.42
C ARG A 67 -18.82 -16.63 0.07
N LYS A 68 -18.90 -15.34 0.39
CA LYS A 68 -19.07 -14.84 1.75
C LYS A 68 -20.56 -14.89 2.11
N SER A 69 -20.97 -15.91 2.86
CA SER A 69 -22.39 -16.22 3.13
C SER A 69 -23.08 -15.31 4.13
N ASP A 70 -22.31 -14.66 5.01
CA ASP A 70 -22.82 -13.69 5.98
C ASP A 70 -23.43 -12.45 5.31
N TYR A 71 -22.97 -12.09 4.14
CA TYR A 71 -23.55 -11.04 3.29
C TYR A 71 -25.00 -11.33 2.88
N GLU A 72 -25.36 -12.57 2.66
CA GLU A 72 -26.69 -12.98 2.25
C GLU A 72 -27.68 -13.05 3.42
N ARG A 73 -27.18 -13.17 4.66
CA ARG A 73 -27.99 -13.34 5.88
C ARG A 73 -28.32 -12.03 6.58
N THR A 74 -27.69 -10.92 6.20
CA THR A 74 -27.92 -9.63 6.85
C THR A 74 -29.15 -8.92 6.31
N THR A 75 -29.82 -8.13 7.14
CA THR A 75 -30.87 -7.19 6.73
C THR A 75 -30.29 -5.91 6.14
N ALA A 76 -29.11 -6.00 5.55
CA ALA A 76 -28.37 -4.86 5.01
C ALA A 76 -29.20 -4.10 3.96
N THR A 77 -29.27 -2.80 4.10
CA THR A 77 -30.03 -1.90 3.24
C THR A 77 -29.15 -0.93 2.48
N SER A 78 -29.66 -0.45 1.36
CA SER A 78 -28.98 0.64 0.63
C SER A 78 -29.30 2.04 1.17
N VAL A 79 -30.21 2.14 2.12
CA VAL A 79 -30.63 3.41 2.72
C VAL A 79 -29.90 3.63 4.05
N ARG A 80 -29.32 4.80 4.24
CA ARG A 80 -28.70 5.18 5.51
C ARG A 80 -29.78 5.31 6.59
N PRO A 81 -29.62 4.67 7.76
CA PRO A 81 -30.54 4.88 8.87
C PRO A 81 -30.55 6.35 9.31
N ASN A 82 -31.73 6.88 9.57
CA ASN A 82 -31.87 8.26 10.05
C ASN A 82 -31.36 8.39 11.49
N GLY A 83 -30.54 9.40 11.73
CA GLY A 83 -30.24 9.94 13.06
C GLY A 83 -29.18 9.24 13.89
N SER A 84 -28.64 8.09 13.49
CA SER A 84 -27.57 7.40 14.22
C SER A 84 -26.39 7.05 13.31
N ASN A 85 -25.23 6.91 13.91
CA ASN A 85 -24.07 6.37 13.20
C ASN A 85 -24.31 4.87 12.92
N PRO A 86 -24.45 4.43 11.67
CA PRO A 86 -24.69 3.01 11.34
C PRO A 86 -23.55 2.09 11.74
N ARG A 87 -22.40 2.67 12.12
CA ARG A 87 -21.17 1.98 12.55
C ARG A 87 -20.63 2.57 13.86
N GLY A 88 -21.54 2.89 14.77
CA GLY A 88 -21.22 3.33 16.12
C GLY A 88 -20.76 2.21 17.03
N GLU A 89 -20.68 2.49 18.33
CA GLU A 89 -20.16 1.58 19.33
C GLU A 89 -20.87 0.21 19.35
N ALA A 90 -22.19 0.20 19.19
CA ALA A 90 -22.99 -1.04 19.14
C ALA A 90 -22.57 -1.96 17.99
N TYR A 91 -22.33 -1.42 16.81
CA TYR A 91 -21.84 -2.19 15.65
C TYR A 91 -20.52 -2.92 15.95
N TRP A 92 -19.56 -2.23 16.56
CA TRP A 92 -18.26 -2.82 16.85
C TRP A 92 -18.31 -3.79 18.04
N ARG A 93 -19.13 -3.51 19.04
CA ARG A 93 -19.34 -4.40 20.18
C ARG A 93 -19.96 -5.74 19.78
N ASP A 94 -20.97 -5.68 18.90
CA ASP A 94 -21.77 -6.81 18.48
C ASP A 94 -21.19 -7.54 17.25
N TYR A 95 -20.03 -7.08 16.78
CA TYR A 95 -19.31 -7.70 15.67
C TYR A 95 -19.05 -9.19 15.92
N THR A 96 -19.27 -9.96 14.87
CA THR A 96 -18.94 -11.38 14.80
C THR A 96 -17.99 -11.65 13.62
N ALA A 97 -17.03 -12.57 13.83
CA ALA A 97 -16.15 -13.00 12.75
C ALA A 97 -16.95 -13.64 11.61
N PRO A 98 -16.64 -13.30 10.35
CA PRO A 98 -17.32 -13.87 9.19
C PRO A 98 -17.07 -15.38 9.07
N ASP A 99 -17.97 -16.11 8.41
CA ASP A 99 -17.76 -17.50 8.03
C ASP A 99 -16.48 -17.66 7.16
N PRO A 100 -15.88 -18.86 7.13
CA PRO A 100 -14.72 -19.11 6.26
C PRO A 100 -15.04 -18.76 4.82
N HIS A 101 -14.19 -17.92 4.20
CA HIS A 101 -14.41 -17.46 2.84
C HIS A 101 -13.10 -17.20 2.09
N HIS A 102 -13.21 -17.08 0.79
CA HIS A 102 -12.11 -16.80 -0.10
C HIS A 102 -12.11 -15.34 -0.51
N GLY A 103 -10.91 -14.77 -0.69
CA GLY A 103 -10.70 -13.46 -1.27
C GLY A 103 -9.90 -13.56 -2.56
N ILE A 104 -10.24 -12.74 -3.52
CA ILE A 104 -9.45 -12.56 -4.73
C ILE A 104 -9.17 -11.09 -4.96
N GLY A 105 -8.10 -10.81 -5.68
CA GLY A 105 -7.76 -9.44 -6.00
C GLY A 105 -6.81 -9.31 -7.16
N PHE A 106 -6.69 -8.10 -7.62
CA PHE A 106 -5.78 -7.69 -8.68
C PHE A 106 -5.18 -6.34 -8.34
N THR A 107 -3.89 -6.19 -8.59
CA THR A 107 -3.18 -4.90 -8.42
C THR A 107 -2.34 -4.62 -9.64
N MET A 108 -2.37 -3.38 -10.09
CA MET A 108 -1.57 -2.84 -11.18
C MET A 108 -0.87 -1.58 -10.69
N LEU A 109 0.42 -1.49 -10.91
CA LEU A 109 1.27 -0.39 -10.45
C LEU A 109 2.15 0.10 -11.58
N ASN A 110 2.26 1.41 -11.73
CA ASN A 110 3.27 2.06 -12.55
C ASN A 110 4.01 3.10 -11.72
N ASP A 111 5.32 2.96 -11.64
CA ASP A 111 6.21 3.86 -10.91
C ASP A 111 7.32 4.34 -11.83
N ARG A 112 7.35 5.66 -12.04
CA ARG A 112 8.34 6.30 -12.91
C ARG A 112 9.22 7.21 -12.07
N THR A 113 10.53 6.98 -12.13
CA THR A 113 11.54 7.77 -11.42
C THR A 113 12.68 8.10 -12.40
N GLY A 114 12.73 9.32 -12.88
CA GLY A 114 13.69 9.74 -13.89
C GLY A 114 13.61 8.88 -15.17
N PRO A 115 14.74 8.25 -15.57
CA PRO A 115 14.81 7.37 -16.74
C PRO A 115 14.24 5.96 -16.45
N LEU A 116 14.04 5.60 -15.18
CA LEU A 116 13.55 4.28 -14.78
C LEU A 116 12.03 4.27 -14.72
N ASN A 117 11.41 3.30 -15.37
CA ASN A 117 9.98 3.02 -15.24
C ASN A 117 9.77 1.56 -14.81
N ARG A 118 8.96 1.38 -13.79
CA ARG A 118 8.59 0.08 -13.25
C ARG A 118 7.08 -0.10 -13.39
N PHE A 119 6.68 -1.07 -14.18
CA PHE A 119 5.31 -1.54 -14.26
C PHE A 119 5.19 -2.90 -13.58
N ALA A 120 4.15 -3.10 -12.77
CA ALA A 120 3.90 -4.39 -12.12
C ALA A 120 2.40 -4.71 -12.12
N ALA A 121 2.08 -5.99 -12.27
CA ALA A 121 0.72 -6.50 -12.21
C ALA A 121 0.69 -7.82 -11.45
N TYR A 122 -0.26 -7.95 -10.50
CA TYR A 122 -0.38 -9.11 -9.62
C TYR A 122 -1.82 -9.59 -9.54
N GLY A 123 -2.01 -10.90 -9.61
CA GLY A 123 -3.22 -11.58 -9.16
C GLY A 123 -3.03 -12.08 -7.72
N THR A 124 -4.06 -11.97 -6.91
CA THR A 124 -4.03 -12.31 -5.49
C THR A 124 -5.14 -13.29 -5.13
N TYR A 125 -4.82 -14.20 -4.23
CA TYR A 125 -5.78 -15.08 -3.58
C TYR A 125 -5.53 -15.08 -2.07
N ALA A 126 -6.60 -15.04 -1.28
CA ALA A 126 -6.56 -15.13 0.17
C ALA A 126 -7.64 -16.07 0.69
N TYR A 127 -7.40 -16.67 1.85
CA TYR A 127 -8.36 -17.49 2.57
C TYR A 127 -8.50 -16.98 3.99
N HIS A 128 -9.74 -16.70 4.41
CA HIS A 128 -10.09 -16.18 5.72
C HIS A 128 -10.71 -17.28 6.56
N LEU A 129 -10.11 -17.55 7.73
CA LEU A 129 -10.52 -18.57 8.66
C LEU A 129 -10.83 -17.96 10.03
N PRO A 130 -12.09 -18.01 10.52
CA PRO A 130 -12.40 -17.57 11.87
C PRO A 130 -11.72 -18.49 12.90
N LEU A 131 -10.92 -17.91 13.79
CA LEU A 131 -10.30 -18.61 14.90
C LEU A 131 -11.17 -18.58 16.15
N SER A 132 -12.01 -17.57 16.26
CA SER A 132 -12.98 -17.39 17.35
C SER A 132 -14.19 -16.62 16.85
N THR A 133 -15.17 -16.40 17.73
CA THR A 133 -16.37 -15.60 17.41
C THR A 133 -16.08 -14.14 17.01
N LYS A 134 -14.89 -13.63 17.32
CA LYS A 134 -14.51 -12.21 17.06
C LYS A 134 -13.18 -12.04 16.32
N THR A 135 -12.45 -13.11 16.06
CA THR A 135 -11.12 -13.02 15.47
C THR A 135 -10.98 -13.94 14.28
N THR A 136 -10.48 -13.41 13.19
CA THR A 136 -10.23 -14.13 11.94
C THR A 136 -8.75 -14.04 11.58
N LEU A 137 -8.19 -15.15 11.13
CA LEU A 137 -6.87 -15.22 10.50
C LEU A 137 -7.05 -15.38 8.99
N SER A 138 -6.36 -14.56 8.25
CA SER A 138 -6.26 -14.70 6.79
C SER A 138 -4.83 -15.01 6.38
N ALA A 139 -4.71 -15.89 5.38
CA ALA A 139 -3.46 -16.14 4.68
C ALA A 139 -3.67 -15.84 3.19
N GLY A 140 -2.73 -15.13 2.57
CA GLY A 140 -2.84 -14.73 1.18
C GLY A 140 -1.51 -14.79 0.45
N PHE A 141 -1.59 -14.97 -0.86
CA PHE A 141 -0.44 -14.88 -1.75
C PHE A 141 -0.80 -14.10 -3.00
N SER A 142 0.20 -13.45 -3.59
CA SER A 142 0.08 -12.80 -4.89
C SER A 142 1.17 -13.31 -5.82
N ALA A 143 0.79 -13.51 -7.07
CA ALA A 143 1.71 -13.85 -8.15
C ALA A 143 1.52 -12.87 -9.30
N GLY A 144 2.62 -12.45 -9.91
CA GLY A 144 2.56 -11.48 -10.98
C GLY A 144 3.87 -11.29 -11.69
N ILE A 145 3.92 -10.22 -12.44
CA ILE A 145 5.10 -9.81 -13.21
C ILE A 145 5.48 -8.38 -12.86
N THR A 146 6.77 -8.12 -12.83
CA THR A 146 7.35 -6.78 -12.77
C THR A 146 8.16 -6.56 -14.04
N ASN A 147 7.83 -5.50 -14.76
CA ASN A 147 8.58 -5.02 -15.89
C ASN A 147 9.37 -3.77 -15.49
N MET A 148 10.68 -3.80 -15.67
CA MET A 148 11.56 -2.66 -15.45
C MET A 148 12.12 -2.20 -16.78
N SER A 149 11.88 -0.93 -17.12
CA SER A 149 12.41 -0.32 -18.33
C SER A 149 13.27 0.89 -17.99
N LEU A 150 14.41 1.00 -18.67
CA LEU A 150 15.36 2.09 -18.53
C LEU A 150 15.44 2.83 -19.87
N ASP A 151 15.11 4.11 -19.84
CA ASP A 151 15.25 5.01 -21.00
C ASP A 151 16.67 5.59 -21.02
N ALA A 152 17.54 4.94 -21.79
CA ALA A 152 18.94 5.32 -21.90
C ALA A 152 19.14 6.70 -22.53
N SER A 153 18.19 7.20 -23.32
CA SER A 153 18.28 8.52 -23.95
C SER A 153 18.24 9.68 -22.94
N LYS A 154 17.71 9.41 -21.74
CA LYS A 154 17.65 10.38 -20.64
C LYS A 154 18.85 10.35 -19.71
N LEU A 155 19.77 9.40 -19.91
CA LEU A 155 20.98 9.31 -19.11
C LEU A 155 22.02 10.30 -19.61
N ASN A 156 22.47 11.18 -18.72
CA ASN A 156 23.58 12.10 -19.02
C ASN A 156 24.80 11.65 -18.24
N PHE A 157 25.77 11.08 -18.92
CA PHE A 157 27.01 10.56 -18.33
C PHE A 157 28.10 11.63 -18.16
N GLY A 158 27.83 12.89 -18.52
CA GLY A 158 28.79 14.00 -18.37
C GLY A 158 30.08 13.87 -19.17
N GLY A 159 30.21 12.84 -20.00
CA GLY A 159 31.37 12.52 -20.82
C GLY A 159 31.00 12.03 -22.21
N THR A 160 31.98 12.05 -23.12
CA THR A 160 31.82 11.63 -24.52
C THR A 160 31.70 10.12 -24.71
N GLN A 161 31.92 9.33 -23.67
CA GLN A 161 31.88 7.87 -23.77
C GLN A 161 30.65 7.32 -23.06
N LEU A 162 29.75 6.72 -23.85
CA LEU A 162 28.61 5.97 -23.34
C LEU A 162 29.10 4.79 -22.50
N ASP A 163 28.51 4.60 -21.32
CA ASP A 163 28.75 3.42 -20.50
C ASP A 163 28.44 2.16 -21.34
N PRO A 164 29.36 1.19 -21.46
CA PRO A 164 29.13 -0.06 -22.19
C PRO A 164 27.88 -0.83 -21.72
N ALA A 165 27.44 -0.62 -20.47
CA ALA A 165 26.21 -1.22 -19.94
C ALA A 165 24.93 -0.69 -20.62
N VAL A 166 25.02 0.44 -21.30
CA VAL A 166 23.88 1.13 -21.93
C VAL A 166 24.14 1.40 -23.42
N ALA A 167 25.36 1.12 -23.88
CA ALA A 167 25.77 1.36 -25.25
C ALA A 167 24.97 0.48 -26.23
N GLY A 168 24.18 1.12 -27.09
CA GLY A 168 23.51 0.46 -28.23
C GLY A 168 22.00 0.27 -28.13
N SER A 169 21.36 0.58 -26.99
CA SER A 169 19.90 0.43 -26.84
C SER A 169 19.25 1.71 -26.31
N GLY A 170 18.28 2.23 -27.05
CA GLY A 170 17.51 3.40 -26.59
C GLY A 170 16.57 3.10 -25.41
N LEU A 171 15.99 1.90 -25.36
CA LEU A 171 15.11 1.43 -24.29
C LEU A 171 15.49 -0.01 -23.91
N ILE A 172 15.89 -0.20 -22.66
CA ILE A 172 16.17 -1.53 -22.11
C ILE A 172 14.98 -1.98 -21.26
N ASN A 173 14.51 -3.18 -21.50
CA ASN A 173 13.31 -3.72 -20.88
C ASN A 173 13.55 -5.11 -20.30
N THR A 174 13.16 -5.32 -19.04
CA THR A 174 13.34 -6.60 -18.36
C THR A 174 12.06 -6.98 -17.60
N ILE A 175 11.47 -8.12 -17.98
CA ILE A 175 10.29 -8.68 -17.33
C ILE A 175 10.71 -9.79 -16.38
N LYS A 176 10.24 -9.74 -15.15
CA LYS A 176 10.53 -10.71 -14.09
C LYS A 176 9.26 -11.16 -13.39
N PRO A 177 9.12 -12.47 -13.07
CA PRO A 177 8.06 -12.95 -12.21
C PRO A 177 8.26 -12.43 -10.78
N ASP A 178 7.19 -12.16 -10.06
CA ASP A 178 7.23 -11.67 -8.68
C ASP A 178 6.18 -12.39 -7.85
N LEU A 179 6.54 -12.78 -6.62
CA LEU A 179 5.67 -13.44 -5.67
C LEU A 179 5.66 -12.67 -4.35
N SER A 180 4.50 -12.66 -3.71
CA SER A 180 4.31 -12.11 -2.38
C SER A 180 3.40 -13.03 -1.57
N ALA A 181 3.60 -13.06 -0.25
CA ALA A 181 2.76 -13.80 0.68
C ALA A 181 2.51 -12.97 1.94
N GLY A 182 1.42 -13.27 2.63
CA GLY A 182 1.11 -12.58 3.86
C GLY A 182 0.16 -13.34 4.77
N LEU A 183 0.16 -12.91 6.02
CA LEU A 183 -0.77 -13.30 7.06
C LEU A 183 -1.41 -12.04 7.63
N TRP A 184 -2.71 -12.14 7.99
CA TRP A 184 -3.45 -11.03 8.56
C TRP A 184 -4.42 -11.55 9.62
N LEU A 185 -4.14 -11.20 10.87
CA LEU A 185 -5.02 -11.46 12.00
C LEU A 185 -5.84 -10.21 12.28
N TYR A 186 -7.16 -10.32 12.30
CA TYR A 186 -8.03 -9.17 12.48
C TYR A 186 -9.28 -9.46 13.28
N SER A 187 -9.79 -8.39 13.88
CA SER A 187 -11.05 -8.33 14.63
C SER A 187 -11.70 -6.97 14.38
N ALA A 188 -12.82 -6.67 15.02
CA ALA A 188 -13.44 -5.34 15.00
C ALA A 188 -12.51 -4.22 15.45
N ASN A 189 -11.64 -4.51 16.44
CA ASN A 189 -10.88 -3.48 17.14
C ASN A 189 -9.38 -3.51 16.84
N TYR A 190 -8.85 -4.57 16.27
CA TYR A 190 -7.40 -4.68 16.04
C TYR A 190 -7.07 -5.48 14.81
N PHE A 191 -5.89 -5.24 14.33
CA PHE A 191 -5.25 -6.06 13.32
C PHE A 191 -3.76 -6.22 13.59
N VAL A 192 -3.20 -7.35 13.13
CA VAL A 192 -1.76 -7.61 13.05
C VAL A 192 -1.48 -8.29 11.73
N GLY A 193 -0.56 -7.74 10.96
CA GLY A 193 -0.19 -8.24 9.64
C GLY A 193 1.29 -8.52 9.51
N LEU A 194 1.62 -9.59 8.80
CA LEU A 194 2.96 -9.91 8.34
C LEU A 194 2.91 -10.17 6.84
N ALA A 195 3.76 -9.53 6.07
CA ALA A 195 3.85 -9.77 4.64
C ALA A 195 5.29 -9.80 4.16
N VAL A 196 5.54 -10.61 3.15
CA VAL A 196 6.80 -10.65 2.43
C VAL A 196 6.49 -10.42 0.96
N GLN A 197 7.09 -9.41 0.38
CA GLN A 197 6.97 -9.09 -1.04
C GLN A 197 8.31 -9.30 -1.73
N GLN A 198 8.28 -9.59 -3.04
CA GLN A 198 9.48 -9.91 -3.83
C GLN A 198 10.23 -11.11 -3.25
N ILE A 199 9.50 -12.19 -2.97
CA ILE A 199 10.05 -13.40 -2.34
C ILE A 199 11.13 -14.04 -3.21
N ILE A 200 11.04 -13.93 -4.53
CA ILE A 200 12.01 -14.46 -5.48
C ILE A 200 13.11 -13.41 -5.67
N PRO A 201 14.33 -13.62 -5.12
CA PRO A 201 15.45 -12.74 -5.40
C PRO A 201 15.82 -12.86 -6.87
N GLN A 202 15.86 -11.74 -7.57
CA GLN A 202 16.18 -11.74 -9.00
C GLN A 202 17.23 -10.70 -9.31
N GLN A 203 18.14 -11.06 -10.19
CA GLN A 203 19.12 -10.12 -10.71
C GLN A 203 18.43 -9.17 -11.69
N ILE A 204 18.65 -7.87 -11.46
CA ILE A 204 18.29 -6.82 -12.40
C ILE A 204 19.57 -6.37 -13.05
N ALA A 205 19.89 -6.90 -14.21
CA ALA A 205 20.96 -6.41 -15.04
C ALA A 205 20.36 -5.89 -16.33
N PHE A 206 20.77 -4.72 -16.73
CA PHE A 206 20.47 -4.14 -18.03
C PHE A 206 21.57 -4.44 -19.05
N SER A 207 22.58 -5.23 -18.66
CA SER A 207 23.72 -5.63 -19.49
C SER A 207 24.12 -7.07 -19.16
N ASP A 208 24.62 -7.78 -20.15
CA ASP A 208 25.18 -9.14 -20.01
C ASP A 208 26.56 -9.17 -19.34
N ASN A 209 27.09 -8.03 -18.90
CA ASN A 209 28.39 -7.94 -18.27
C ASN A 209 28.32 -8.43 -16.82
N THR A 210 29.10 -9.47 -16.49
CA THR A 210 29.13 -10.16 -15.19
C THR A 210 29.42 -9.25 -14.00
N VAL A 211 30.16 -8.17 -14.17
CA VAL A 211 30.51 -7.22 -13.11
C VAL A 211 29.28 -6.45 -12.61
N TYR A 212 28.29 -6.20 -13.48
CA TYR A 212 27.05 -5.51 -13.12
C TYR A 212 25.97 -6.48 -12.63
N LEU A 213 26.06 -7.77 -12.93
CA LEU A 213 25.12 -8.81 -12.49
C LEU A 213 25.15 -9.04 -10.97
N GLU A 214 26.27 -8.76 -10.29
CA GLU A 214 26.39 -9.00 -8.86
C GLU A 214 25.74 -7.92 -7.98
N ASN A 215 25.55 -6.70 -8.49
CA ASN A 215 25.15 -5.54 -7.69
C ASN A 215 23.66 -5.16 -7.79
N GLY A 216 22.94 -5.64 -8.79
CA GLY A 216 21.51 -5.33 -8.98
C GLY A 216 20.62 -6.53 -8.65
N LYS A 217 20.17 -6.67 -7.40
CA LYS A 217 19.23 -7.74 -7.01
C LYS A 217 17.94 -7.16 -6.47
N LEU A 218 16.80 -7.69 -6.92
CA LEU A 218 15.53 -7.54 -6.19
C LEU A 218 15.65 -8.35 -4.90
N ILE A 219 15.40 -7.71 -3.78
CA ILE A 219 15.50 -8.30 -2.46
C ILE A 219 14.12 -8.36 -1.80
N PRO A 220 13.85 -9.38 -0.99
CA PRO A 220 12.61 -9.49 -0.26
C PRO A 220 12.37 -8.30 0.67
N HIS A 221 11.15 -7.78 0.65
CA HIS A 221 10.67 -6.74 1.54
C HIS A 221 9.74 -7.37 2.57
N ILE A 222 10.09 -7.28 3.85
CA ILE A 222 9.28 -7.78 4.95
C ILE A 222 8.56 -6.60 5.60
N PHE A 223 7.25 -6.75 5.77
CA PHE A 223 6.38 -5.77 6.40
C PHE A 223 5.70 -6.38 7.62
N PHE A 224 5.77 -5.71 8.74
CA PHE A 224 4.97 -6.01 9.90
C PHE A 224 4.09 -4.80 10.19
N SER A 225 2.78 -5.01 10.33
CA SER A 225 1.83 -3.95 10.60
C SER A 225 0.91 -4.32 11.76
N ALA A 226 0.55 -3.34 12.57
CA ALA A 226 -0.40 -3.51 13.64
C ALA A 226 -1.19 -2.23 13.87
N GLY A 227 -2.43 -2.36 14.31
CA GLY A 227 -3.28 -1.22 14.66
C GLY A 227 -4.38 -1.63 15.62
N TYR A 228 -4.88 -0.64 16.34
CA TYR A 228 -5.95 -0.83 17.31
C TYR A 228 -6.96 0.32 17.25
N ARG A 229 -8.26 0.00 17.16
CA ARG A 229 -9.33 0.98 17.14
C ARG A 229 -9.79 1.30 18.55
N LEU A 230 -9.72 2.56 18.90
CA LEU A 230 -10.25 3.13 20.12
C LEU A 230 -11.56 3.86 19.79
N GLN A 231 -12.68 3.40 20.31
CA GLN A 231 -13.95 4.11 20.21
C GLN A 231 -14.01 5.23 21.26
N LEU A 232 -14.36 6.43 20.82
CA LEU A 232 -14.56 7.61 21.69
C LEU A 232 -16.03 8.03 21.62
N GLY A 233 -16.89 7.21 22.21
CA GLY A 233 -18.33 7.32 22.08
C GLY A 233 -18.85 6.78 20.76
N ASP A 234 -20.08 7.12 20.40
CA ASP A 234 -20.76 6.54 19.24
C ASP A 234 -20.28 7.12 17.90
N ASP A 235 -19.81 8.36 17.90
CA ASP A 235 -19.52 9.10 16.66
C ASP A 235 -18.05 9.16 16.28
N PHE A 236 -17.14 8.96 17.23
CA PHE A 236 -15.72 9.15 17.00
C PHE A 236 -14.92 7.87 17.25
N SER A 237 -13.91 7.67 16.45
CA SER A 237 -12.90 6.64 16.70
C SER A 237 -11.50 7.13 16.34
N VAL A 238 -10.50 6.59 17.05
CA VAL A 238 -9.08 6.80 16.77
C VAL A 238 -8.44 5.45 16.50
N LEU A 239 -7.66 5.39 15.43
CA LEU A 239 -6.92 4.20 15.02
C LEU A 239 -5.42 4.50 15.02
N PRO A 240 -4.71 4.36 16.16
CA PRO A 240 -3.27 4.27 16.15
C PRO A 240 -2.83 3.00 15.42
N SER A 241 -1.80 3.11 14.59
CA SER A 241 -1.21 1.99 13.86
C SER A 241 0.28 2.19 13.63
N ALA A 242 0.99 1.09 13.39
CA ALA A 242 2.40 1.09 13.09
C ALA A 242 2.71 0.14 11.92
N LEU A 243 3.72 0.51 11.14
CA LEU A 243 4.28 -0.32 10.08
C LEU A 243 5.79 -0.38 10.25
N ILE A 244 6.33 -1.58 10.32
CA ILE A 244 7.76 -1.84 10.30
C ILE A 244 8.13 -2.45 8.96
N ARG A 245 9.20 -1.94 8.36
CA ARG A 245 9.74 -2.42 7.07
C ARG A 245 11.17 -2.87 7.25
N TYR A 246 11.44 -4.10 6.82
CA TYR A 246 12.78 -4.66 6.80
C TYR A 246 13.18 -5.03 5.38
N ILE A 247 14.27 -4.44 4.90
CA ILE A 247 14.80 -4.63 3.56
C ILE A 247 16.31 -4.72 3.72
N ASN A 248 16.87 -5.92 3.65
CA ASN A 248 18.33 -6.09 3.79
C ASN A 248 19.04 -5.54 2.53
N PRO A 249 20.07 -4.70 2.66
CA PRO A 249 20.82 -4.26 3.84
C PRO A 249 20.46 -2.84 4.32
N LEU A 250 19.24 -2.36 4.05
CA LEU A 250 18.82 -1.04 4.49
C LEU A 250 18.50 -1.02 6.00
N PRO A 251 18.59 0.13 6.66
CA PRO A 251 18.17 0.26 8.05
C PRO A 251 16.68 -0.04 8.19
N LEU A 252 16.28 -0.49 9.36
CA LEU A 252 14.89 -0.75 9.69
C LEU A 252 14.07 0.54 9.56
N GLY A 253 13.05 0.52 8.69
CA GLY A 253 12.10 1.61 8.56
C GLY A 253 10.89 1.37 9.46
N PHE A 254 10.37 2.41 10.10
CA PHE A 254 9.11 2.32 10.81
C PHE A 254 8.28 3.58 10.64
N ASP A 255 6.97 3.38 10.53
CA ASP A 255 5.97 4.43 10.44
C ASP A 255 5.01 4.29 11.62
N VAL A 256 4.67 5.38 12.26
CA VAL A 256 3.62 5.45 13.28
C VAL A 256 2.53 6.37 12.76
N ASN A 257 1.28 5.90 12.84
CA ASN A 257 0.14 6.64 12.32
C ASN A 257 -0.95 6.77 13.38
N ALA A 258 -1.72 7.83 13.26
CA ALA A 258 -2.97 7.99 13.97
C ALA A 258 -4.03 8.49 12.98
N LYS A 259 -5.15 7.75 12.87
CA LYS A 259 -6.30 8.13 12.06
C LYS A 259 -7.46 8.43 13.00
N PHE A 260 -7.95 9.65 12.97
CA PHE A 260 -9.15 10.10 13.66
C PHE A 260 -10.32 10.11 12.70
N GLN A 261 -11.39 9.42 13.03
CA GLN A 261 -12.56 9.26 12.18
C GLN A 261 -13.82 9.78 12.88
N TYR A 262 -14.58 10.58 12.17
CA TYR A 262 -15.90 11.04 12.57
C TYR A 262 -16.97 10.25 11.81
N GLN A 263 -17.72 9.43 12.53
CA GLN A 263 -18.71 8.51 11.97
C GLN A 263 -18.12 7.72 10.77
N ASP A 264 -18.92 7.54 9.73
CA ASP A 264 -18.52 6.97 8.44
C ASP A 264 -18.46 8.07 7.36
N LEU A 265 -18.21 9.32 7.76
CA LEU A 265 -18.28 10.49 6.89
C LEU A 265 -16.92 11.03 6.49
N CYS A 266 -16.06 11.30 7.47
CA CYS A 266 -14.75 11.88 7.20
C CYS A 266 -13.71 11.40 8.22
N TRP A 267 -12.46 11.57 7.87
CA TRP A 267 -11.34 11.24 8.73
C TRP A 267 -10.15 12.17 8.48
N LEU A 268 -9.36 12.33 9.51
CA LEU A 268 -8.07 13.01 9.47
C LEU A 268 -7.00 12.03 9.95
N GLY A 269 -5.82 12.12 9.40
CA GLY A 269 -4.70 11.26 9.78
C GLY A 269 -3.39 12.02 9.85
N ALA A 270 -2.52 11.55 10.71
CA ALA A 270 -1.14 11.97 10.80
C ALA A 270 -0.23 10.74 10.80
N SER A 271 0.91 10.85 10.15
CA SER A 271 1.93 9.82 10.10
C SER A 271 3.29 10.43 10.39
N TYR A 272 4.08 9.73 11.19
CA TYR A 272 5.50 9.98 11.35
C TYR A 272 6.28 8.80 10.79
N ARG A 273 7.15 9.09 9.84
CA ARG A 273 8.04 8.11 9.22
C ARG A 273 9.47 8.39 9.65
N TYR A 274 10.04 7.43 10.35
CA TYR A 274 11.39 7.55 10.87
C TYR A 274 12.40 7.82 9.74
N GLN A 275 13.24 8.84 9.93
CA GLN A 275 14.26 9.33 8.99
C GLN A 275 13.72 9.88 7.64
N ASP A 276 12.42 9.99 7.45
CA ASP A 276 11.83 10.52 6.21
C ASP A 276 11.04 11.81 6.47
N GLY A 277 10.10 11.80 7.42
CA GLY A 277 9.33 13.01 7.72
C GLY A 277 7.97 12.75 8.33
N PHE A 278 7.09 13.71 8.14
CA PHE A 278 5.71 13.70 8.60
C PHE A 278 4.76 13.71 7.41
N ALA A 279 3.59 13.10 7.58
CA ALA A 279 2.51 13.23 6.63
C ALA A 279 1.21 13.63 7.34
N ALA A 280 0.47 14.52 6.72
CA ALA A 280 -0.90 14.84 7.06
C ALA A 280 -1.83 14.24 6.01
N MET A 281 -2.94 13.68 6.45
CA MET A 281 -3.90 13.00 5.59
C MET A 281 -5.32 13.42 5.94
N ALA A 282 -6.18 13.46 4.94
CA ALA A 282 -7.61 13.70 5.13
C ALA A 282 -8.41 12.90 4.11
N GLY A 283 -9.65 12.58 4.45
CA GLY A 283 -10.54 11.95 3.49
C GLY A 283 -11.98 12.03 3.89
N ILE A 284 -12.82 11.79 2.90
CA ILE A 284 -14.27 11.83 3.01
C ILE A 284 -14.90 10.62 2.33
N ASN A 285 -15.96 10.11 2.91
CA ASN A 285 -16.86 9.17 2.26
C ASN A 285 -18.04 9.96 1.70
N LEU A 286 -18.03 10.23 0.40
CA LEU A 286 -19.10 10.98 -0.26
C LEU A 286 -20.44 10.27 -0.14
N ASN A 287 -20.40 8.97 -0.21
CA ASN A 287 -21.53 8.07 0.01
C ASN A 287 -21.01 6.67 0.37
N ARG A 288 -21.91 5.68 0.49
CA ARG A 288 -21.53 4.29 0.77
C ARG A 288 -20.61 3.65 -0.27
N SER A 289 -20.51 4.20 -1.48
CA SER A 289 -19.82 3.58 -2.61
C SER A 289 -18.58 4.34 -3.05
N ILE A 290 -18.37 5.58 -2.59
CA ILE A 290 -17.26 6.42 -3.06
C ILE A 290 -16.59 7.06 -1.86
N ASN A 291 -15.28 6.87 -1.77
CA ASN A 291 -14.41 7.58 -0.84
C ASN A 291 -13.28 8.29 -1.58
N ILE A 292 -12.80 9.38 -0.99
CA ILE A 292 -11.67 10.16 -1.51
C ILE A 292 -10.74 10.43 -0.35
N GLY A 293 -9.45 10.22 -0.59
CA GLY A 293 -8.37 10.52 0.35
C GLY A 293 -7.31 11.40 -0.30
N TYR A 294 -6.70 12.24 0.51
CA TYR A 294 -5.56 13.07 0.13
C TYR A 294 -4.50 13.02 1.21
N SER A 295 -3.25 12.95 0.83
CA SER A 295 -2.13 13.10 1.75
C SER A 295 -1.09 14.09 1.23
N TYR A 296 -0.44 14.74 2.19
CA TYR A 296 0.69 15.63 1.97
C TYR A 296 1.83 15.22 2.89
N ASP A 297 3.00 14.90 2.30
CA ASP A 297 4.18 14.49 3.05
C ASP A 297 5.20 15.64 3.07
N LEU A 298 5.62 15.97 4.28
CA LEU A 298 6.69 16.91 4.60
C LEU A 298 7.94 16.12 4.94
N GLN A 299 8.97 16.27 4.14
CA GLN A 299 10.26 15.63 4.40
C GLN A 299 11.09 16.44 5.37
N THR A 300 11.78 15.77 6.29
CA THR A 300 12.72 16.41 7.22
C THR A 300 14.17 16.38 6.74
N SER A 301 14.42 15.73 5.59
CA SER A 301 15.74 15.66 4.96
C SER A 301 16.11 16.95 4.22
N THR A 302 17.35 17.07 3.77
CA THR A 302 17.85 18.17 2.94
C THR A 302 17.08 18.35 1.63
N LEU A 303 16.33 17.34 1.17
CA LEU A 303 15.42 17.43 0.02
C LEU A 303 14.31 18.47 0.23
N ASN A 304 13.96 18.80 1.47
CA ASN A 304 12.95 19.82 1.77
C ASN A 304 13.36 21.22 1.30
N THR A 305 14.65 21.49 1.10
CA THR A 305 15.14 22.78 0.61
C THR A 305 14.86 23.01 -0.87
N VAL A 306 14.66 21.94 -1.63
CA VAL A 306 14.51 21.97 -3.10
C VAL A 306 13.18 21.38 -3.57
N SER A 307 12.45 20.69 -2.71
CA SER A 307 11.14 20.11 -3.03
C SER A 307 10.01 20.82 -2.27
N ARG A 308 8.81 20.82 -2.88
CA ARG A 308 7.57 21.35 -2.28
C ARG A 308 6.73 20.24 -1.64
N GLY A 309 7.39 19.20 -1.12
CA GLY A 309 6.72 18.05 -0.52
C GLY A 309 6.21 17.02 -1.52
N THR A 310 5.41 16.08 -1.02
CA THR A 310 4.85 14.98 -1.81
C THR A 310 3.33 14.98 -1.65
N HIS A 311 2.63 14.81 -2.74
CA HIS A 311 1.17 14.77 -2.78
C HIS A 311 0.69 13.40 -3.24
N GLU A 312 -0.32 12.85 -2.58
CA GLU A 312 -0.98 11.62 -3.00
C GLU A 312 -2.50 11.79 -2.92
N ILE A 313 -3.19 11.51 -4.00
CA ILE A 313 -4.65 11.46 -4.05
C ILE A 313 -5.10 10.02 -4.28
N MET A 314 -6.14 9.61 -3.58
CA MET A 314 -6.75 8.29 -3.75
C MET A 314 -8.26 8.41 -3.89
N ILE A 315 -8.81 7.63 -4.81
CA ILE A 315 -10.25 7.48 -5.02
C ILE A 315 -10.58 6.00 -4.86
N GLY A 316 -11.58 5.71 -4.04
CA GLY A 316 -12.09 4.35 -3.82
C GLY A 316 -13.54 4.21 -4.25
N PHE A 317 -13.83 3.07 -4.89
CA PHE A 317 -15.18 2.65 -5.25
C PHE A 317 -15.48 1.33 -4.53
N LEU A 318 -16.50 1.36 -3.67
CA LEU A 318 -16.94 0.27 -2.80
C LEU A 318 -18.17 -0.39 -3.41
N LEU A 319 -17.99 -1.31 -4.34
CA LEU A 319 -19.05 -1.87 -5.15
C LEU A 319 -19.82 -2.95 -4.38
N GLY A 320 -21.12 -2.75 -4.18
CA GLY A 320 -21.96 -3.65 -3.39
C GLY A 320 -21.97 -3.37 -1.89
N ASN A 321 -21.32 -2.30 -1.43
CA ASN A 321 -21.34 -1.88 -0.04
C ASN A 321 -22.74 -1.41 0.39
N ARG A 322 -23.21 -1.89 1.57
CA ARG A 322 -24.57 -1.63 2.10
C ARG A 322 -24.50 -1.20 3.57
N TYR A 323 -25.52 -0.51 4.04
CA TYR A 323 -25.67 -0.20 5.47
C TYR A 323 -26.24 -1.39 6.24
N GLY A 324 -25.99 -1.46 7.55
CA GLY A 324 -26.42 -2.55 8.42
C GLY A 324 -25.66 -3.86 8.22
N ASP A 325 -24.60 -3.83 7.47
CA ASP A 325 -23.69 -4.95 7.27
C ASP A 325 -22.80 -5.16 8.50
N TRP A 326 -22.71 -6.40 9.00
CA TRP A 326 -21.97 -6.77 10.22
C TRP A 326 -20.48 -6.96 10.02
N CYS A 327 -19.98 -6.83 8.80
CA CYS A 327 -18.55 -6.93 8.55
C CYS A 327 -17.82 -5.61 8.70
N PRO A 328 -16.58 -5.66 9.20
CA PRO A 328 -15.75 -4.47 9.30
C PRO A 328 -15.55 -3.87 7.92
N ARG A 329 -15.77 -2.59 7.84
CA ARG A 329 -15.54 -1.78 6.66
C ARG A 329 -14.33 -0.92 6.91
N ASN A 330 -13.26 -1.12 6.14
CA ASN A 330 -12.04 -0.34 6.26
C ASN A 330 -11.71 -0.04 7.73
N LEU A 331 -11.30 -1.05 8.45
CA LEU A 331 -10.81 -0.87 9.82
C LEU A 331 -9.66 0.15 9.85
N TRP A 332 -9.06 0.41 8.75
CA TRP A 332 -7.85 1.19 8.54
C TRP A 332 -7.95 2.13 7.37
#